data_d6b5abbbe597a898e0f9b5bc87d56b4d
#
_entry.id   d6b5abbbe597a898e0f9b5bc87d56b4d
#
_cell.length_a   1.000
_cell.length_b   1.000
_cell.length_c   1.000
_cell.angle_alpha   90.00
_cell.angle_beta   90.00
_cell.angle_gamma   90.00
#
_symmetry.space_group_name_H-M   'P 1'
#
loop_
_entity.id
_entity.type
_entity.pdbx_description
1 polymer ?
#
loop_
_entity_poly.entity_id
_entity_poly.type
_entity_poly.pdbx_seq_one_letter_code
_entity_poly.pdbx_strand_id
1 'polypeptide(L)'
;LSTYTEAYWKIDLHNLLHFLALRMDAHAQLEIRRYAETIGREIVAPLFPLVWEAFLDYRMEAVRLTRLDRELIRRLASRGKTPASETDFLAAQDPGWQGLERCRERDECLAKLRDLGLVVPG
;
A
#
# COMPACT_ATOMS: atom_id res chain seq x y z
N LEU A 1 -21.61 -29.93 -16.39
CA LEU A 1 -21.05 -29.83 -17.72
C LEU A 1 -20.20 -28.57 -17.83
N SER A 2 -18.88 -28.71 -17.70
CA SER A 2 -17.96 -27.63 -17.98
C SER A 2 -17.72 -27.56 -19.48
N THR A 3 -18.13 -26.47 -20.10
CA THR A 3 -17.77 -26.17 -21.46
C THR A 3 -16.48 -25.35 -21.46
N TYR A 4 -15.47 -25.85 -22.15
CA TYR A 4 -14.25 -25.10 -22.37
C TYR A 4 -14.51 -24.04 -23.41
N THR A 5 -14.19 -22.79 -23.05
CA THR A 5 -14.25 -21.66 -23.99
C THR A 5 -12.83 -21.13 -24.17
N GLU A 6 -12.35 -21.13 -25.39
CA GLU A 6 -11.09 -20.48 -25.74
C GLU A 6 -11.38 -19.07 -26.24
N ALA A 7 -10.61 -18.11 -25.78
CA ALA A 7 -10.71 -16.72 -26.22
C ALA A 7 -9.31 -16.11 -26.37
N TYR A 8 -9.12 -15.36 -27.44
CA TYR A 8 -7.94 -14.54 -27.62
C TYR A 8 -8.23 -13.13 -27.12
N TRP A 9 -7.44 -12.67 -26.14
CA TRP A 9 -7.60 -11.36 -25.56
C TRP A 9 -6.45 -10.47 -25.99
N LYS A 10 -6.79 -9.31 -26.50
CA LYS A 10 -5.84 -8.25 -26.75
C LYS A 10 -6.07 -7.17 -25.70
N ILE A 11 -5.04 -6.87 -24.92
CA ILE A 11 -5.05 -5.83 -23.91
C ILE A 11 -3.75 -5.03 -24.01
N ASP A 12 -3.84 -3.71 -23.85
CA ASP A 12 -2.62 -2.91 -23.79
C ASP A 12 -1.94 -3.05 -22.43
N LEU A 13 -0.65 -2.76 -22.37
CA LEU A 13 0.16 -2.94 -21.17
C LEU A 13 -0.34 -2.06 -20.00
N HIS A 14 -0.76 -0.83 -20.29
CA HIS A 14 -1.27 0.07 -19.26
C HIS A 14 -2.51 -0.50 -18.56
N ASN A 15 -3.49 -0.97 -19.32
CA ASN A 15 -4.70 -1.57 -18.78
C ASN A 15 -4.42 -2.89 -18.05
N LEU A 16 -3.47 -3.68 -18.54
CA LEU A 16 -3.05 -4.90 -17.86
C LEU A 16 -2.43 -4.59 -16.49
N LEU A 17 -1.53 -3.62 -16.41
CA LEU A 17 -0.92 -3.20 -15.15
C LEU A 17 -1.97 -2.64 -14.18
N HIS A 18 -2.94 -1.90 -14.66
CA HIS A 18 -4.03 -1.40 -13.86
C HIS A 18 -4.89 -2.56 -13.29
N PHE A 19 -5.21 -3.54 -14.11
CA PHE A 19 -5.89 -4.76 -13.67
C PHE A 19 -5.08 -5.49 -12.61
N LEU A 20 -3.78 -5.69 -12.82
CA LEU A 20 -2.91 -6.37 -11.87
C LEU A 20 -2.80 -5.62 -10.54
N ALA A 21 -2.74 -4.28 -10.57
CA ALA A 21 -2.71 -3.48 -9.35
C ALA A 21 -3.93 -3.71 -8.46
N LEU A 22 -5.10 -3.86 -9.06
CA LEU A 22 -6.34 -4.13 -8.34
C LEU A 22 -6.44 -5.58 -7.84
N ARG A 23 -5.95 -6.54 -8.61
CA ARG A 23 -6.12 -7.97 -8.33
C ARG A 23 -5.00 -8.60 -7.51
N MET A 24 -3.82 -7.99 -7.51
CA MET A 24 -2.70 -8.40 -6.67
C MET A 24 -2.75 -7.76 -5.27
N ASP A 25 -3.70 -6.88 -5.02
CA ASP A 25 -3.89 -6.26 -3.72
C ASP A 25 -4.12 -7.31 -2.63
N ALA A 26 -3.59 -7.06 -1.44
CA ALA A 26 -3.73 -7.97 -0.30
C ALA A 26 -5.18 -8.21 0.13
N HIS A 27 -6.08 -7.28 -0.20
CA HIS A 27 -7.51 -7.39 0.08
C HIS A 27 -8.31 -8.11 -1.01
N ALA A 28 -7.69 -8.46 -2.14
CA ALA A 28 -8.34 -9.24 -3.18
C ALA A 28 -8.55 -10.69 -2.73
N GLN A 29 -9.55 -11.36 -3.30
CA GLN A 29 -9.76 -12.78 -3.04
C GLN A 29 -8.52 -13.60 -3.40
N LEU A 30 -8.20 -14.59 -2.57
CA LEU A 30 -6.96 -15.36 -2.70
C LEU A 30 -6.77 -16.00 -4.08
N GLU A 31 -7.80 -16.58 -4.64
CA GLU A 31 -7.75 -17.24 -5.95
C GLU A 31 -7.46 -16.23 -7.06
N ILE A 32 -8.13 -15.09 -7.04
CA ILE A 32 -7.95 -14.00 -8.00
C ILE A 32 -6.55 -13.42 -7.87
N ARG A 33 -6.10 -13.21 -6.64
CA ARG A 33 -4.77 -12.67 -6.35
C ARG A 33 -3.66 -13.59 -6.85
N ARG A 34 -3.77 -14.88 -6.60
CA ARG A 34 -2.78 -15.88 -7.09
C ARG A 34 -2.72 -15.91 -8.61
N TYR A 35 -3.87 -15.83 -9.26
CA TYR A 35 -3.93 -15.79 -10.71
C TYR A 35 -3.25 -14.53 -11.27
N ALA A 36 -3.55 -13.37 -10.70
CA ALA A 36 -2.94 -12.10 -11.09
C ALA A 36 -1.43 -12.08 -10.83
N GLU A 37 -0.97 -12.58 -9.68
CA GLU A 37 0.46 -12.70 -9.36
C GLU A 37 1.21 -13.60 -10.37
N THR A 38 0.59 -14.68 -10.79
CA THR A 38 1.17 -15.58 -11.80
C THR A 38 1.31 -14.85 -13.13
N ILE A 39 0.29 -14.14 -13.59
CA ILE A 39 0.34 -13.33 -14.81
C ILE A 39 1.47 -12.29 -14.71
N GLY A 40 1.56 -11.58 -13.60
CA GLY A 40 2.58 -10.57 -13.39
C GLY A 40 3.99 -11.12 -13.40
N ARG A 41 4.26 -12.12 -12.60
CA ARG A 41 5.61 -12.68 -12.41
C ARG A 41 6.09 -13.54 -13.59
N GLU A 42 5.22 -14.33 -14.19
CA GLU A 42 5.60 -15.28 -15.21
C GLU A 42 5.47 -14.74 -16.64
N ILE A 43 4.64 -13.74 -16.87
CA ILE A 43 4.40 -13.18 -18.20
C ILE A 43 4.94 -11.76 -18.30
N VAL A 44 4.48 -10.85 -17.47
CA VAL A 44 4.82 -9.42 -17.57
C VAL A 44 6.27 -9.16 -17.19
N ALA A 45 6.72 -9.70 -16.08
CA ALA A 45 8.09 -9.47 -15.58
C ALA A 45 9.17 -9.94 -16.58
N PRO A 46 9.10 -11.15 -17.19
CA PRO A 46 10.08 -11.57 -18.18
C PRO A 46 10.01 -10.80 -19.49
N LEU A 47 8.81 -10.42 -19.95
CA LEU A 47 8.64 -9.71 -21.22
C LEU A 47 8.97 -8.22 -21.12
N PHE A 48 8.66 -7.60 -19.99
CA PHE A 48 8.84 -6.17 -19.76
C PHE A 48 9.51 -5.91 -18.42
N PRO A 49 10.77 -6.28 -18.24
CA PRO A 49 11.43 -6.23 -16.93
C PRO A 49 11.54 -4.82 -16.35
N LEU A 50 11.83 -3.82 -17.17
CA LEU A 50 11.92 -2.41 -16.70
C LEU A 50 10.55 -1.86 -16.31
N VAL A 51 9.54 -2.18 -17.08
CA VAL A 51 8.15 -1.75 -16.79
C VAL A 51 7.66 -2.43 -15.51
N TRP A 52 7.98 -3.71 -15.33
CA TRP A 52 7.61 -4.45 -14.14
C TRP A 52 8.27 -3.88 -12.88
N GLU A 53 9.56 -3.56 -12.95
CA GLU A 53 10.27 -2.91 -11.85
C GLU A 53 9.63 -1.57 -11.48
N ALA A 54 9.36 -0.72 -12.47
CA ALA A 54 8.68 0.56 -12.26
C ALA A 54 7.26 0.38 -11.68
N PHE A 55 6.54 -0.63 -12.12
CA PHE A 55 5.21 -0.96 -11.59
C PHE A 55 5.26 -1.35 -10.12
N LEU A 56 6.22 -2.16 -9.71
CA LEU A 56 6.40 -2.51 -8.31
C LEU A 56 6.77 -1.27 -7.47
N ASP A 57 7.73 -0.50 -7.91
CA ASP A 57 8.24 0.65 -7.16
C ASP A 57 7.20 1.77 -7.01
N TYR A 58 6.52 2.11 -8.09
CA TYR A 58 5.65 3.28 -8.14
C TYR A 58 4.16 2.97 -7.97
N ARG A 59 3.77 1.71 -8.01
CA ARG A 59 2.38 1.32 -7.90
C ARG A 59 2.11 0.34 -6.78
N MET A 60 2.73 -0.84 -6.81
CA MET A 60 2.44 -1.90 -5.85
C MET A 60 2.98 -1.63 -4.45
N GLU A 61 4.21 -1.14 -4.37
CA GLU A 61 4.88 -0.86 -3.11
C GLU A 61 4.83 0.62 -2.71
N ALA A 62 4.11 1.41 -3.47
CA ALA A 62 3.90 2.82 -3.16
C ALA A 62 2.94 3.01 -1.99
N VAL A 63 3.26 3.95 -1.12
CA VAL A 63 2.40 4.35 0.00
C VAL A 63 1.78 5.70 -0.31
N ARG A 64 0.45 5.77 -0.24
CA ARG A 64 -0.26 7.02 -0.41
C ARG A 64 -0.36 7.75 0.94
N LEU A 65 0.21 8.94 1.01
CA LEU A 65 0.17 9.78 2.19
C LEU A 65 -0.98 10.79 2.09
N THR A 66 -1.85 10.78 3.08
CA THR A 66 -2.92 11.78 3.22
C THR A 66 -2.34 13.09 3.79
N ARG A 67 -3.14 14.15 3.81
CA ARG A 67 -2.74 15.41 4.45
C ARG A 67 -2.40 15.20 5.94
N LEU A 68 -3.19 14.39 6.62
CA LEU A 68 -2.96 14.06 8.03
C LEU A 68 -1.64 13.30 8.23
N ASP A 69 -1.39 12.30 7.41
CA ASP A 69 -0.12 11.54 7.44
C ASP A 69 1.09 12.46 7.27
N ARG A 70 1.02 13.36 6.31
CA ARG A 70 2.09 14.33 6.04
C ARG A 70 2.34 15.26 7.22
N GLU A 71 1.29 15.73 7.86
CA GLU A 71 1.42 16.60 9.02
C GLU A 71 2.04 15.88 10.22
N LEU A 72 1.64 14.64 10.47
CA LEU A 72 2.22 13.83 11.53
C LEU A 72 3.70 13.51 11.27
N ILE A 73 4.06 13.19 10.05
CA ILE A 73 5.47 12.99 9.67
C ILE A 73 6.28 14.27 9.91
N ARG A 74 5.74 15.42 9.53
CA ARG A 74 6.39 16.70 9.75
C ARG A 74 6.61 16.97 11.24
N ARG A 75 5.63 16.69 12.09
CA ARG A 75 5.75 16.83 13.54
C ARG A 75 6.79 15.89 14.12
N LEU A 76 6.83 14.63 13.68
CA LEU A 76 7.85 13.66 14.09
C LEU A 76 9.25 14.14 13.70
N ALA A 77 9.41 14.62 12.49
CA ALA A 77 10.68 15.13 12.01
C ALA A 77 11.17 16.35 12.81
N SER A 78 10.26 17.24 13.20
CA SER A 78 10.60 18.43 13.99
C SER A 78 11.05 18.13 15.42
N ARG A 79 10.68 16.97 15.96
CA ARG A 79 11.07 16.54 17.32
C ARG A 79 12.48 15.97 17.40
N GLY A 80 13.06 15.57 16.27
CA GLY A 80 14.41 15.00 16.22
C GLY A 80 14.59 13.65 16.89
N LYS A 81 13.51 13.03 17.37
CA LYS A 81 13.51 11.68 17.97
C LYS A 81 12.73 10.71 17.07
N THR A 82 13.42 10.04 16.20
CA THR A 82 12.85 8.96 15.37
C THR A 82 13.70 7.70 15.52
N PRO A 83 13.11 6.51 15.67
CA PRO A 83 11.67 6.24 15.78
C PRO A 83 11.10 6.70 17.13
N ALA A 84 9.89 7.23 17.13
CA ALA A 84 9.19 7.61 18.35
C ALA A 84 8.38 6.43 18.90
N SER A 85 8.28 6.32 20.22
CA SER A 85 7.35 5.38 20.83
C SER A 85 5.91 5.79 20.50
N GLU A 86 5.08 4.84 20.11
CA GLU A 86 3.66 5.10 19.80
C GLU A 86 2.95 5.74 20.98
N THR A 87 3.22 5.28 22.20
CA THR A 87 2.63 5.82 23.43
C THR A 87 3.03 7.27 23.64
N ASP A 88 4.30 7.59 23.50
CA ASP A 88 4.82 8.95 23.66
C ASP A 88 4.28 9.88 22.57
N PHE A 89 4.18 9.36 21.35
CA PHE A 89 3.64 10.09 20.22
C PHE A 89 2.17 10.43 20.41
N LEU A 90 1.37 9.48 20.87
CA LEU A 90 -0.05 9.66 21.14
C LEU A 90 -0.29 10.60 22.33
N ALA A 91 0.55 10.52 23.37
CA ALA A 91 0.44 11.36 24.55
C ALA A 91 0.75 12.84 24.27
N ALA A 92 1.60 13.11 23.29
CA ALA A 92 2.06 14.45 22.97
C ALA A 92 1.25 15.14 21.86
N GLN A 93 0.10 14.60 21.50
CA GLN A 93 -0.71 15.11 20.41
C GLN A 93 -1.49 16.37 20.74
N ASP A 94 -1.72 17.14 19.67
CA ASP A 94 -2.62 18.28 19.61
C ASP A 94 -4.03 17.89 20.10
N PRO A 95 -4.73 18.74 20.87
CA PRO A 95 -6.11 18.50 21.32
C PRO A 95 -7.09 18.13 20.22
N GLY A 96 -6.87 18.59 18.99
CA GLY A 96 -7.70 18.23 17.84
C GLY A 96 -7.62 16.75 17.43
N TRP A 97 -6.52 16.09 17.76
CA TRP A 97 -6.35 14.66 17.51
C TRP A 97 -6.94 13.78 18.62
N GLN A 98 -6.96 14.29 19.83
CA GLN A 98 -7.49 13.56 20.98
C GLN A 98 -9.01 13.29 20.86
N GLY A 99 -9.73 14.12 20.09
CA GLY A 99 -11.14 13.90 19.76
C GLY A 99 -11.42 12.76 18.79
N LEU A 100 -10.37 12.19 18.20
CA LEU A 100 -10.44 11.07 17.26
C LEU A 100 -10.09 9.72 17.94
N GLU A 101 -10.60 9.51 19.15
CA GLU A 101 -10.37 8.26 19.86
C GLU A 101 -10.85 7.07 19.03
N ARG A 102 -9.91 6.19 18.63
CA ARG A 102 -10.14 4.94 17.92
C ARG A 102 -10.94 5.06 16.61
N CYS A 103 -10.66 6.07 15.80
CA CYS A 103 -11.24 6.05 14.47
C CYS A 103 -10.33 5.28 13.49
N ARG A 104 -10.95 4.71 12.47
CA ARG A 104 -10.28 3.95 11.42
C ARG A 104 -9.13 4.74 10.76
N GLU A 105 -9.34 6.03 10.52
CA GLU A 105 -8.35 6.92 9.91
C GLU A 105 -7.08 7.03 10.75
N ARG A 106 -7.23 7.06 12.07
CA ARG A 106 -6.11 7.08 13.01
C ARG A 106 -5.32 5.78 12.95
N ASP A 107 -6.00 4.64 12.95
CA ASP A 107 -5.37 3.33 12.90
C ASP A 107 -4.64 3.13 11.58
N GLU A 108 -5.21 3.55 10.47
CA GLU A 108 -4.58 3.52 9.15
C GLU A 108 -3.34 4.41 9.10
N CYS A 109 -3.41 5.59 9.68
CA CYS A 109 -2.28 6.52 9.77
C CYS A 109 -1.13 5.92 10.59
N LEU A 110 -1.42 5.38 11.78
CA LEU A 110 -0.43 4.72 12.62
C LEU A 110 0.20 3.51 11.93
N ALA A 111 -0.59 2.73 11.22
CA ALA A 111 -0.08 1.58 10.46
C ALA A 111 0.94 2.02 9.40
N LYS A 112 0.68 3.11 8.67
CA LYS A 112 1.61 3.68 7.70
C LYS A 112 2.89 4.18 8.37
N LEU A 113 2.79 4.85 9.51
CA LEU A 113 3.95 5.35 10.25
C LEU A 113 4.82 4.20 10.78
N ARG A 114 4.22 3.10 11.22
CA ARG A 114 4.96 1.89 11.62
C ARG A 114 5.66 1.25 10.44
N ASP A 115 4.99 1.13 9.31
CA ASP A 115 5.56 0.58 8.08
C ASP A 115 6.77 1.40 7.60
N LEU A 116 6.70 2.72 7.73
CA LEU A 116 7.79 3.63 7.41
C LEU A 116 8.91 3.65 8.48
N GLY A 117 8.76 2.93 9.59
CA GLY A 117 9.74 2.90 10.67
C GLY A 117 9.84 4.18 11.49
N LEU A 118 8.85 5.06 11.42
CA LEU A 118 8.82 6.35 12.13
C LEU A 118 8.24 6.22 13.52
N VAL A 119 7.43 5.20 13.78
CA VAL A 119 6.81 4.91 15.07
C VAL A 119 7.05 3.44 15.40
N VAL A 120 7.40 3.15 16.64
CA VAL A 120 7.55 1.79 17.15
C VAL A 120 6.49 1.50 18.21
N PRO A 121 5.97 0.25 18.29
CA PRO A 121 5.07 -0.14 19.36
C PRO A 121 5.77 -0.02 20.71
N GLY A 122 5.13 0.65 21.64
CA GLY A 122 5.76 0.80 22.95
C GLY A 122 4.85 1.27 24.02
#